data_3d8e5e577c689e48159171d51219db2f
#
_entry.id   3d8e5e577c689e48159171d51219db2f
#
_cell.length_a   1.000
_cell.length_b   1.000
_cell.length_c   1.000
_cell.angle_alpha   90.00
_cell.angle_beta   90.00
_cell.angle_gamma   90.00
#
_symmetry.space_group_name_H-M   'P 1'
#
loop_
_entity.id
_entity.type
_entity.pdbx_description
1 polymer ?
#
loop_
_entity_poly.entity_id
_entity_poly.type
_entity_poly.pdbx_seq_one_letter_code
_entity_poly.pdbx_strand_id
1 'polypeptide(L)'
;YIDTVLSATEKMSLPRLSYQECADKAAADFRMAADLLPINWDNTTVGKQTAGKNDLRINKIMALGYLGKNYLWAASPLMEHGAQLGGSNTYNYNTEYAKKAAEAFGELLTLVESGQTQYALAQFDYSDIYNHTKSASASDSYSEIFYTTGQNWKMPGTTEAIFRGPSEDFNGSNWNMTKLWGPKIYGLVEHDNIIHQPTANYVNLYGMENGLPLSEDETKSGFRKNFPFRNRDARFYHDIVFDGFHYVNAAIPEADKEFLRYCTLYTGGAMRAVANASRTGYFIQKLVPHQANKY
;
A
#
# COMPACT_ATOMS: atom_id res chain seq x y z
N TYR A 1 -0.44 26.34 -8.46
CA TYR A 1 1.02 26.31 -8.41
C TYR A 1 1.54 27.76 -8.41
N ILE A 2 2.43 28.09 -7.50
CA ILE A 2 3.06 29.41 -7.40
C ILE A 2 4.56 29.20 -7.54
N ASP A 3 5.14 29.74 -8.60
CA ASP A 3 6.54 29.61 -8.97
C ASP A 3 7.33 30.94 -8.91
N THR A 4 6.69 31.97 -8.39
CA THR A 4 7.27 33.30 -8.22
C THR A 4 7.09 33.79 -6.79
N VAL A 5 8.03 34.61 -6.33
CA VAL A 5 7.88 35.30 -5.03
C VAL A 5 6.94 36.47 -5.22
N LEU A 6 5.81 36.43 -4.55
CA LEU A 6 4.84 37.52 -4.58
C LEU A 6 5.29 38.65 -3.64
N SER A 7 5.17 39.88 -4.11
CA SER A 7 5.43 41.06 -3.26
C SER A 7 4.28 41.34 -2.33
N ALA A 8 4.53 42.02 -1.20
CA ALA A 8 3.49 42.37 -0.24
C ALA A 8 2.42 43.34 -0.81
N THR A 9 2.70 43.98 -1.95
CA THR A 9 1.83 44.94 -2.63
C THR A 9 1.04 44.32 -3.77
N GLU A 10 1.35 43.07 -4.17
CA GLU A 10 0.62 42.39 -5.23
C GLU A 10 -0.67 41.74 -4.70
N LYS A 11 -1.67 41.72 -5.58
CA LYS A 11 -2.90 40.96 -5.26
C LYS A 11 -2.59 39.47 -5.17
N MET A 12 -2.89 38.89 -4.02
CA MET A 12 -2.75 37.43 -3.79
C MET A 12 -3.81 36.61 -4.54
N SER A 13 -4.49 37.18 -5.51
CA SER A 13 -5.54 36.53 -6.31
C SER A 13 -4.95 36.02 -7.62
N LEU A 14 -4.38 34.81 -7.56
CA LEU A 14 -3.87 34.12 -8.76
C LEU A 14 -4.94 33.16 -9.31
N PRO A 15 -5.09 33.07 -10.64
CA PRO A 15 -5.98 32.08 -11.25
C PRO A 15 -5.48 30.67 -11.00
N ARG A 16 -6.42 29.71 -10.94
CA ARG A 16 -6.05 28.30 -10.93
C ARG A 16 -5.52 27.90 -12.30
N LEU A 17 -4.41 27.20 -12.29
CA LEU A 17 -3.91 26.50 -13.47
C LEU A 17 -4.71 25.21 -13.73
N SER A 18 -4.68 24.71 -14.95
CA SER A 18 -5.13 23.36 -15.26
C SER A 18 -4.28 22.32 -14.56
N TYR A 19 -4.78 21.08 -14.48
CA TYR A 19 -4.01 19.99 -13.90
C TYR A 19 -2.72 19.74 -14.71
N GLN A 20 -2.80 19.76 -16.03
CA GLN A 20 -1.67 19.55 -16.94
C GLN A 20 -0.60 20.64 -16.76
N GLU A 21 -0.99 21.89 -16.71
CA GLU A 21 -0.04 23.00 -16.47
C GLU A 21 0.67 22.84 -15.11
N CYS A 22 -0.06 22.43 -14.06
CA CYS A 22 0.55 22.14 -12.77
C CYS A 22 1.48 20.93 -12.84
N ALA A 23 1.09 19.90 -13.58
CA ALA A 23 1.90 18.69 -13.75
C ALA A 23 3.20 18.98 -14.50
N ASP A 24 3.18 19.83 -15.54
CA ASP A 24 4.39 20.22 -16.28
C ASP A 24 5.36 21.02 -15.41
N LYS A 25 4.84 21.96 -14.60
CA LYS A 25 5.67 22.71 -13.64
C LYS A 25 6.28 21.80 -12.57
N ALA A 26 5.48 20.92 -11.99
CA ALA A 26 5.96 19.95 -11.01
C ALA A 26 6.98 18.98 -11.62
N ALA A 27 6.78 18.58 -12.88
CA ALA A 27 7.71 17.72 -13.59
C ALA A 27 9.07 18.41 -13.81
N ALA A 28 9.08 19.71 -14.12
CA ALA A 28 10.31 20.46 -14.24
C ALA A 28 11.11 20.49 -12.92
N ASP A 29 10.40 20.68 -11.80
CA ASP A 29 11.01 20.65 -10.47
C ASP A 29 11.53 19.25 -10.10
N PHE A 30 10.76 18.20 -10.35
CA PHE A 30 11.21 16.82 -10.12
C PHE A 30 12.40 16.45 -11.01
N ARG A 31 12.42 16.88 -12.26
CA ARG A 31 13.56 16.64 -13.16
C ARG A 31 14.82 17.33 -12.63
N MET A 32 14.71 18.60 -12.29
CA MET A 32 15.82 19.34 -11.69
C MET A 32 16.30 18.66 -10.39
N ALA A 33 15.38 18.24 -9.55
CA ALA A 33 15.72 17.50 -8.31
C ALA A 33 16.47 16.20 -8.63
N ALA A 34 16.00 15.42 -9.62
CA ALA A 34 16.66 14.19 -10.03
C ALA A 34 18.06 14.42 -10.60
N ASP A 35 18.30 15.55 -11.25
CA ASP A 35 19.60 15.89 -11.81
C ASP A 35 20.61 16.35 -10.75
N LEU A 36 20.15 17.01 -9.70
CA LEU A 36 20.99 17.58 -8.64
C LEU A 36 21.19 16.65 -7.44
N LEU A 37 20.23 15.78 -7.14
CA LEU A 37 20.27 14.91 -5.96
C LEU A 37 21.16 13.68 -6.20
N PRO A 38 21.87 13.20 -5.17
CA PRO A 38 22.61 11.95 -5.24
C PRO A 38 21.68 10.75 -5.30
N ILE A 39 22.16 9.65 -5.88
CA ILE A 39 21.45 8.36 -5.86
C ILE A 39 21.38 7.85 -4.41
N ASN A 40 22.50 7.88 -3.70
CA ASN A 40 22.59 7.49 -2.29
C ASN A 40 23.41 8.52 -1.52
N TRP A 41 22.80 9.09 -0.48
CA TRP A 41 23.44 10.08 0.37
C TRP A 41 24.68 9.55 1.11
N ASP A 42 24.68 8.29 1.48
CA ASP A 42 25.80 7.68 2.20
C ASP A 42 27.11 7.70 1.39
N ASN A 43 27.01 7.83 0.06
CA ASN A 43 28.15 7.94 -0.84
C ASN A 43 28.69 9.37 -1.00
N THR A 44 27.99 10.37 -0.44
CA THR A 44 28.42 11.78 -0.52
C THR A 44 29.27 12.19 0.67
N THR A 45 30.06 13.25 0.51
CA THR A 45 30.91 13.78 1.60
C THR A 45 30.05 14.18 2.82
N VAL A 46 28.91 14.82 2.58
CA VAL A 46 28.00 15.26 3.64
C VAL A 46 27.27 14.07 4.27
N GLY A 47 26.78 13.16 3.45
CA GLY A 47 26.02 12.01 3.93
C GLY A 47 26.84 10.99 4.70
N LYS A 48 28.14 10.90 4.44
CA LYS A 48 29.07 10.04 5.22
C LYS A 48 29.15 10.42 6.70
N GLN A 49 28.85 11.67 7.04
CA GLN A 49 28.80 12.10 8.45
C GLN A 49 27.61 11.51 9.20
N THR A 50 26.58 11.09 8.49
CA THR A 50 25.35 10.48 9.02
C THR A 50 25.05 9.15 8.32
N ALA A 51 26.09 8.41 7.92
CA ALA A 51 25.93 7.15 7.21
C ALA A 51 25.01 6.17 7.98
N GLY A 52 24.12 5.49 7.26
CA GLY A 52 23.10 4.61 7.83
C GLY A 52 21.90 5.34 8.46
N LYS A 53 21.85 6.68 8.39
CA LYS A 53 20.73 7.50 8.88
C LYS A 53 20.12 8.38 7.79
N ASN A 54 20.47 8.13 6.53
CA ASN A 54 20.06 8.95 5.39
C ASN A 54 18.89 8.36 4.60
N ASP A 55 18.30 7.28 5.05
CA ASP A 55 17.26 6.52 4.35
C ASP A 55 15.97 7.33 4.12
N LEU A 56 15.69 8.36 4.91
CA LEU A 56 14.55 9.26 4.73
C LEU A 56 14.88 10.54 3.95
N ARG A 57 16.16 10.77 3.60
CA ARG A 57 16.54 11.96 2.81
C ARG A 57 16.15 11.78 1.36
N ILE A 58 15.51 12.80 0.81
CA ILE A 58 15.13 12.81 -0.60
C ILE A 58 16.37 12.62 -1.47
N ASN A 59 16.28 11.70 -2.42
CA ASN A 59 17.36 11.34 -3.33
C ASN A 59 16.87 11.31 -4.79
N LYS A 60 17.80 11.07 -5.73
CA LYS A 60 17.49 10.97 -7.16
C LYS A 60 16.37 9.99 -7.48
N ILE A 61 16.38 8.82 -6.84
CA ILE A 61 15.40 7.75 -7.13
C ILE A 61 14.00 8.14 -6.68
N MET A 62 13.88 8.80 -5.54
CA MET A 62 12.61 9.36 -5.07
C MET A 62 12.08 10.42 -6.03
N ALA A 63 12.95 11.33 -6.52
CA ALA A 63 12.58 12.36 -7.48
C ALA A 63 12.09 11.76 -8.81
N LEU A 64 12.78 10.75 -9.34
CA LEU A 64 12.38 10.03 -10.56
C LEU A 64 11.06 9.29 -10.38
N GLY A 65 10.86 8.65 -9.24
CA GLY A 65 9.60 7.95 -8.91
C GLY A 65 8.41 8.93 -8.91
N TYR A 66 8.57 10.10 -8.31
CA TYR A 66 7.53 11.13 -8.33
C TYR A 66 7.36 11.79 -9.70
N LEU A 67 8.43 11.98 -10.47
CA LEU A 67 8.35 12.46 -11.85
C LEU A 67 7.48 11.53 -12.70
N GLY A 68 7.79 10.23 -12.68
CA GLY A 68 7.01 9.24 -13.40
C GLY A 68 5.55 9.18 -12.95
N LYS A 69 5.30 9.19 -11.64
CA LYS A 69 3.97 9.20 -11.08
C LYS A 69 3.17 10.45 -11.44
N ASN A 70 3.80 11.62 -11.43
CA ASN A 70 3.18 12.88 -11.81
C ASN A 70 2.67 12.84 -13.27
N TYR A 71 3.51 12.38 -14.19
CA TYR A 71 3.12 12.24 -15.59
C TYR A 71 2.07 11.13 -15.81
N LEU A 72 2.18 10.02 -15.08
CA LEU A 72 1.20 8.94 -15.19
C LEU A 72 -0.21 9.40 -14.77
N TRP A 73 -0.30 10.20 -13.71
CA TRP A 73 -1.58 10.78 -13.30
C TRP A 73 -2.08 11.81 -14.31
N ALA A 74 -1.22 12.68 -14.82
CA ALA A 74 -1.57 13.65 -15.85
C ALA A 74 -2.07 12.98 -17.14
N ALA A 75 -1.55 11.77 -17.45
CA ALA A 75 -1.98 10.97 -18.60
C ALA A 75 -3.35 10.32 -18.42
N SER A 76 -3.84 10.22 -17.18
CA SER A 76 -5.09 9.49 -16.91
C SER A 76 -6.30 10.18 -17.53
N PRO A 77 -7.30 9.43 -18.01
CA PRO A 77 -8.52 10.01 -18.56
C PRO A 77 -9.24 10.95 -17.60
N LEU A 78 -9.17 10.65 -16.30
CA LEU A 78 -9.81 11.45 -15.27
C LEU A 78 -9.18 12.85 -15.17
N MET A 79 -7.86 12.95 -15.20
CA MET A 79 -7.16 14.24 -15.08
C MET A 79 -7.11 14.99 -16.40
N GLU A 80 -7.05 14.28 -17.53
CA GLU A 80 -7.07 14.87 -18.87
C GLU A 80 -8.43 15.50 -19.20
N HIS A 81 -9.54 14.87 -18.80
CA HIS A 81 -10.87 15.22 -19.27
C HIS A 81 -11.81 15.79 -18.20
N GLY A 82 -11.31 16.22 -17.07
CA GLY A 82 -12.13 17.05 -16.20
C GLY A 82 -12.44 16.51 -14.82
N ALA A 83 -11.50 15.91 -14.14
CA ALA A 83 -11.65 15.58 -12.72
C ALA A 83 -12.11 16.81 -11.90
N GLN A 84 -11.59 17.99 -12.23
CA GLN A 84 -11.96 19.25 -11.60
C GLN A 84 -13.37 19.75 -11.95
N LEU A 85 -14.00 19.19 -12.96
CA LEU A 85 -15.34 19.59 -13.44
C LEU A 85 -16.41 18.51 -13.14
N GLY A 86 -16.07 17.52 -12.30
CA GLY A 86 -17.02 16.48 -11.94
C GLY A 86 -17.00 15.24 -12.82
N GLY A 87 -16.01 15.12 -13.70
CA GLY A 87 -15.81 13.95 -14.55
C GLY A 87 -16.13 14.20 -16.03
N SER A 88 -15.90 13.16 -16.82
CA SER A 88 -16.09 13.17 -18.28
C SER A 88 -16.50 11.78 -18.75
N ASN A 89 -17.18 11.72 -19.89
CA ASN A 89 -17.47 10.47 -20.61
C ASN A 89 -16.33 10.08 -21.58
N THR A 90 -15.23 10.81 -21.59
CA THR A 90 -14.06 10.54 -22.42
C THR A 90 -13.01 9.79 -21.60
N TYR A 91 -12.58 8.64 -22.09
CA TYR A 91 -11.68 7.73 -21.38
C TYR A 91 -10.34 7.49 -22.11
N ASN A 92 -9.99 8.36 -23.05
CA ASN A 92 -8.71 8.28 -23.74
C ASN A 92 -7.57 8.75 -22.84
N TYR A 93 -6.46 8.03 -22.87
CA TYR A 93 -5.22 8.45 -22.22
C TYR A 93 -4.50 9.52 -23.04
N ASN A 94 -3.81 10.41 -22.36
CA ASN A 94 -2.82 11.26 -23.00
C ASN A 94 -1.52 10.46 -23.21
N THR A 95 -1.27 10.05 -24.44
CA THR A 95 -0.15 9.17 -24.78
C THR A 95 1.21 9.85 -24.59
N GLU A 96 1.29 11.18 -24.76
CA GLU A 96 2.55 11.91 -24.58
C GLU A 96 2.96 11.94 -23.10
N TYR A 97 2.02 12.20 -22.18
CA TYR A 97 2.31 12.10 -20.76
C TYR A 97 2.60 10.66 -20.31
N ALA A 98 1.89 9.68 -20.86
CA ALA A 98 2.18 8.28 -20.58
C ALA A 98 3.60 7.87 -21.01
N LYS A 99 4.06 8.36 -22.17
CA LYS A 99 5.42 8.17 -22.64
C LYS A 99 6.45 8.81 -21.72
N LYS A 100 6.25 10.06 -21.33
CA LYS A 100 7.13 10.76 -20.37
C LYS A 100 7.18 10.04 -19.01
N ALA A 101 6.06 9.47 -18.56
CA ALA A 101 6.04 8.63 -17.36
C ALA A 101 6.89 7.37 -17.51
N ALA A 102 6.76 6.68 -18.66
CA ALA A 102 7.53 5.48 -18.97
C ALA A 102 9.06 5.80 -19.07
N GLU A 103 9.43 6.93 -19.63
CA GLU A 103 10.83 7.39 -19.70
C GLU A 103 11.42 7.63 -18.29
N ALA A 104 10.68 8.31 -17.40
CA ALA A 104 11.13 8.57 -16.04
C ALA A 104 11.26 7.28 -15.21
N PHE A 105 10.28 6.37 -15.30
CA PHE A 105 10.38 5.06 -14.65
C PHE A 105 11.47 4.19 -15.29
N GLY A 106 11.69 4.29 -16.60
CA GLY A 106 12.76 3.58 -17.30
C GLY A 106 14.15 4.00 -16.82
N GLU A 107 14.40 5.30 -16.63
CA GLU A 107 15.64 5.81 -16.02
C GLU A 107 15.84 5.25 -14.61
N LEU A 108 14.77 5.28 -13.77
CA LEU A 108 14.80 4.72 -12.43
C LEU A 108 15.16 3.23 -12.44
N LEU A 109 14.44 2.45 -13.24
CA LEU A 109 14.65 1.00 -13.34
C LEU A 109 16.06 0.66 -13.82
N THR A 110 16.58 1.38 -14.82
CA THR A 110 17.96 1.20 -15.30
C THR A 110 18.98 1.38 -14.17
N LEU A 111 18.80 2.39 -13.32
CA LEU A 111 19.68 2.61 -12.17
C LEU A 111 19.58 1.49 -11.13
N VAL A 112 18.36 0.97 -10.88
CA VAL A 112 18.13 -0.12 -9.94
C VAL A 112 18.73 -1.44 -10.48
N GLU A 113 18.41 -1.80 -11.71
CA GLU A 113 18.83 -3.06 -12.33
C GLU A 113 20.35 -3.13 -12.57
N SER A 114 20.99 -1.98 -12.78
CA SER A 114 22.46 -1.89 -12.86
C SER A 114 23.16 -1.91 -11.51
N GLY A 115 22.44 -2.04 -10.41
CA GLY A 115 23.00 -2.12 -9.06
C GLY A 115 23.60 -0.80 -8.54
N GLN A 116 23.23 0.33 -9.14
CA GLN A 116 23.73 1.65 -8.71
C GLN A 116 23.00 2.23 -7.51
N THR A 117 21.91 1.59 -7.09
CA THR A 117 21.05 2.08 -6.01
C THR A 117 21.05 1.13 -4.82
N GLN A 118 20.57 1.61 -3.68
CA GLN A 118 20.27 0.79 -2.51
C GLN A 118 18.91 0.07 -2.61
N TYR A 119 18.19 0.25 -3.69
CA TYR A 119 16.85 -0.29 -3.89
C TYR A 119 16.89 -1.57 -4.71
N ALA A 120 16.01 -2.51 -4.36
CA ALA A 120 15.78 -3.75 -5.10
C ALA A 120 14.36 -4.26 -4.79
N LEU A 121 13.82 -5.12 -5.64
CA LEU A 121 12.59 -5.83 -5.32
C LEU A 121 12.82 -6.78 -4.15
N ALA A 122 11.93 -6.75 -3.19
CA ALA A 122 11.94 -7.69 -2.08
C ALA A 122 11.65 -9.11 -2.59
N GLN A 123 12.31 -10.08 -1.99
CA GLN A 123 12.09 -11.49 -2.30
C GLN A 123 11.17 -12.09 -1.24
N PHE A 124 10.16 -12.84 -1.67
CA PHE A 124 9.17 -13.44 -0.79
C PHE A 124 9.14 -14.94 -0.94
N ASP A 125 8.92 -15.63 0.16
CA ASP A 125 8.48 -17.01 0.15
C ASP A 125 6.95 -17.05 0.15
N TYR A 126 6.37 -17.43 -0.98
CA TYR A 126 4.93 -17.64 -1.13
C TYR A 126 4.47 -19.04 -0.76
N SER A 127 5.35 -19.91 -0.30
CA SER A 127 5.02 -21.31 0.03
C SER A 127 3.97 -21.44 1.14
N ASP A 128 3.82 -20.40 1.96
CA ASP A 128 2.90 -20.37 3.09
C ASP A 128 1.83 -19.26 2.96
N ILE A 129 1.14 -19.26 1.85
CA ILE A 129 0.09 -18.28 1.55
C ILE A 129 -1.09 -18.30 2.53
N TYR A 130 -1.26 -19.39 3.29
CA TYR A 130 -2.33 -19.55 4.26
C TYR A 130 -1.90 -19.27 5.69
N ASN A 131 -0.62 -19.17 5.96
CA ASN A 131 -0.09 -18.90 7.28
C ASN A 131 0.36 -17.45 7.41
N HIS A 132 -0.57 -16.60 7.80
CA HIS A 132 -0.31 -15.18 8.05
C HIS A 132 0.48 -14.94 9.35
N THR A 133 1.05 -15.96 9.91
CA THR A 133 1.45 -16.05 11.30
C THR A 133 2.94 -16.24 11.48
N LYS A 134 3.69 -16.09 10.40
CA LYS A 134 5.14 -16.14 10.52
C LYS A 134 5.59 -15.15 11.60
N SER A 135 6.44 -15.64 12.46
CA SER A 135 6.99 -14.86 13.57
C SER A 135 7.57 -13.54 13.04
N ALA A 136 7.53 -12.51 13.87
CA ALA A 136 8.09 -11.20 13.57
C ALA A 136 9.56 -11.21 13.12
N SER A 137 10.23 -12.34 13.18
CA SER A 137 11.60 -12.56 12.71
C SER A 137 11.70 -13.04 11.26
N ALA A 138 10.59 -13.38 10.61
CA ALA A 138 10.61 -13.78 9.22
C ALA A 138 10.49 -12.54 8.32
N SER A 139 11.62 -12.05 7.85
CA SER A 139 11.73 -10.88 6.96
C SER A 139 11.28 -11.15 5.52
N ASP A 140 10.73 -12.31 5.24
CA ASP A 140 10.53 -12.84 3.89
C ASP A 140 9.05 -12.89 3.51
N SER A 141 8.15 -12.40 4.35
CA SER A 141 6.73 -12.37 4.06
C SER A 141 6.35 -11.15 3.25
N TYR A 142 5.51 -11.32 2.25
CA TYR A 142 4.90 -10.21 1.50
C TYR A 142 4.28 -9.15 2.43
N SER A 143 3.68 -9.56 3.53
CA SER A 143 3.10 -8.66 4.52
C SER A 143 4.14 -7.72 5.14
N GLU A 144 5.39 -8.14 5.26
CA GLU A 144 6.48 -7.36 5.87
C GLU A 144 6.89 -6.14 5.03
N ILE A 145 6.49 -6.05 3.76
CA ILE A 145 6.67 -4.81 2.99
C ILE A 145 5.87 -3.65 3.58
N PHE A 146 4.70 -3.96 4.13
CA PHE A 146 3.73 -2.93 4.50
C PHE A 146 3.79 -2.56 5.96
N TYR A 147 4.41 -3.40 6.80
CA TYR A 147 4.57 -3.12 8.22
C TYR A 147 5.67 -3.99 8.84
N THR A 148 6.18 -3.53 9.97
CA THR A 148 7.14 -4.29 10.77
C THR A 148 6.65 -4.40 12.18
N THR A 149 6.75 -5.60 12.72
CA THR A 149 6.46 -5.85 14.11
C THR A 149 7.74 -5.66 14.94
N GLY A 150 7.64 -4.89 16.01
CA GLY A 150 8.72 -4.76 16.99
C GLY A 150 9.88 -3.83 16.62
N GLN A 151 9.80 -3.10 15.52
CA GLN A 151 10.87 -2.19 15.08
C GLN A 151 10.40 -0.76 14.78
N ASN A 152 9.51 -0.21 15.60
CA ASN A 152 9.01 1.15 15.42
C ASN A 152 8.50 1.43 13.99
N TRP A 153 7.79 0.46 13.41
CA TRP A 153 7.19 0.57 12.08
C TRP A 153 8.19 0.86 10.95
N LYS A 154 9.46 0.63 11.19
CA LYS A 154 10.42 0.57 10.10
C LYS A 154 10.17 -0.70 9.32
N MET A 155 10.18 -0.62 8.01
CA MET A 155 10.18 -1.80 7.16
C MET A 155 11.55 -2.51 7.32
N PRO A 156 11.66 -3.65 7.99
CA PRO A 156 12.93 -4.30 8.22
C PRO A 156 13.40 -4.90 6.91
N GLY A 157 14.65 -4.61 6.59
CA GLY A 157 15.35 -5.29 5.53
C GLY A 157 14.78 -5.17 4.14
N THR A 158 13.68 -4.45 3.94
CA THR A 158 13.17 -4.26 2.59
C THR A 158 13.86 -3.10 1.91
N THR A 159 14.42 -3.41 0.77
CA THR A 159 15.03 -2.46 -0.16
C THR A 159 14.02 -1.94 -1.19
N GLU A 160 12.77 -2.42 -1.13
CA GLU A 160 11.75 -2.08 -2.13
C GLU A 160 11.13 -0.70 -1.90
N ALA A 161 11.05 -0.25 -0.65
CA ALA A 161 10.44 1.03 -0.33
C ALA A 161 11.34 2.21 -0.71
N ILE A 162 11.04 2.86 -1.83
CA ILE A 162 11.77 4.03 -2.33
C ILE A 162 11.51 5.26 -1.45
N PHE A 163 10.25 5.50 -1.09
CA PHE A 163 9.85 6.59 -0.21
C PHE A 163 8.95 6.06 0.89
N ARG A 164 9.30 6.42 2.11
CA ARG A 164 8.47 6.17 3.29
C ARG A 164 8.46 7.40 4.17
N GLY A 165 7.34 7.66 4.81
CA GLY A 165 7.26 8.71 5.82
C GLY A 165 8.12 8.36 7.04
N PRO A 166 8.46 9.36 7.85
CA PRO A 166 9.07 9.09 9.14
C PRO A 166 8.12 8.21 9.96
N SER A 167 8.62 7.09 10.44
CA SER A 167 7.92 6.32 11.46
C SER A 167 8.28 6.96 12.79
N GLU A 168 7.31 7.51 13.48
CA GLU A 168 7.50 8.06 14.79
C GLU A 168 6.66 7.28 15.79
N ASP A 169 7.33 6.72 16.78
CA ASP A 169 6.68 6.21 17.98
C ASP A 169 6.43 7.40 18.92
N PHE A 170 5.53 8.27 18.51
CA PHE A 170 5.18 9.44 19.28
C PHE A 170 4.32 9.03 20.48
N ASN A 171 4.87 9.17 21.68
CA ASN A 171 4.22 8.85 22.96
C ASN A 171 3.75 7.39 23.10
N GLY A 172 4.48 6.42 22.57
CA GLY A 172 4.01 5.04 22.55
C GLY A 172 2.70 4.93 21.78
N SER A 173 2.54 5.73 20.73
CA SER A 173 1.30 5.84 20.01
C SER A 173 0.90 4.49 19.46
N ASN A 174 -0.28 4.09 19.84
CA ASN A 174 -0.86 2.87 19.40
C ASN A 174 -1.17 2.97 17.91
N TRP A 175 -0.76 1.96 17.18
CA TRP A 175 -1.19 1.78 15.81
C TRP A 175 -2.68 1.48 15.79
N ASN A 176 -3.50 2.51 15.65
CA ASN A 176 -4.95 2.38 15.72
C ASN A 176 -5.58 1.71 14.51
N MET A 177 -4.82 1.47 13.44
CA MET A 177 -5.39 0.87 12.21
C MET A 177 -5.93 -0.53 12.47
N THR A 178 -5.28 -1.34 13.32
CA THR A 178 -5.82 -2.65 13.70
C THR A 178 -7.22 -2.55 14.29
N LYS A 179 -7.46 -1.54 15.12
CA LYS A 179 -8.75 -1.32 15.77
C LYS A 179 -9.84 -0.82 14.82
N LEU A 180 -9.45 -0.26 13.68
CA LEU A 180 -10.36 0.35 12.71
C LEU A 180 -10.59 -0.53 11.46
N TRP A 181 -9.72 -1.49 11.21
CA TRP A 181 -9.66 -2.23 9.95
C TRP A 181 -9.85 -3.74 10.09
N GLY A 182 -9.45 -4.30 11.20
CA GLY A 182 -9.51 -5.75 11.41
C GLY A 182 -10.78 -6.24 12.11
N PRO A 183 -10.93 -7.57 12.27
CA PRO A 183 -12.05 -8.13 13.00
C PRO A 183 -11.96 -7.88 14.50
N LYS A 184 -13.10 -7.66 15.15
CA LYS A 184 -13.20 -7.68 16.60
C LYS A 184 -13.29 -9.12 17.10
N ILE A 185 -12.40 -9.48 18.01
CA ILE A 185 -12.39 -10.79 18.64
C ILE A 185 -12.51 -10.58 20.14
N TYR A 186 -13.64 -10.96 20.69
CA TYR A 186 -13.97 -10.71 22.09
C TYR A 186 -12.89 -11.24 23.04
N GLY A 187 -12.46 -10.37 23.96
CA GLY A 187 -11.42 -10.70 24.93
C GLY A 187 -10.00 -10.73 24.38
N LEU A 188 -9.80 -10.57 23.07
CA LEU A 188 -8.49 -10.59 22.42
C LEU A 188 -8.20 -9.33 21.63
N VAL A 189 -9.10 -8.93 20.78
CA VAL A 189 -8.98 -7.73 19.94
C VAL A 189 -10.19 -6.85 20.17
N GLU A 190 -10.02 -5.80 20.96
CA GLU A 190 -11.07 -4.83 21.20
C GLU A 190 -11.00 -3.72 20.16
N HIS A 191 -12.13 -3.49 19.51
CA HIS A 191 -12.30 -2.44 18.51
C HIS A 191 -13.36 -1.45 18.93
N ASP A 192 -13.15 -0.18 18.61
CA ASP A 192 -14.17 0.83 18.78
C ASP A 192 -15.20 0.74 17.65
N ASN A 193 -14.83 1.13 16.46
CA ASN A 193 -15.66 1.04 15.27
C ASN A 193 -14.81 0.59 14.07
N ILE A 194 -15.27 -0.40 13.34
CA ILE A 194 -14.63 -0.80 12.09
C ILE A 194 -15.11 0.16 11.01
N ILE A 195 -14.27 1.12 10.66
CA ILE A 195 -14.62 2.22 9.75
C ILE A 195 -14.24 1.87 8.31
N HIS A 196 -13.09 1.23 8.13
CA HIS A 196 -12.53 0.96 6.80
C HIS A 196 -12.73 -0.51 6.45
N GLN A 197 -13.50 -0.76 5.42
CA GLN A 197 -13.79 -2.11 4.94
C GLN A 197 -13.66 -2.17 3.42
N PRO A 198 -13.05 -3.22 2.86
CA PRO A 198 -13.00 -3.37 1.41
C PRO A 198 -14.38 -3.73 0.87
N THR A 199 -14.75 -3.18 -0.27
CA THR A 199 -15.98 -3.59 -0.95
C THR A 199 -15.80 -4.97 -1.60
N ALA A 200 -16.89 -5.72 -1.77
CA ALA A 200 -16.87 -6.99 -2.47
C ALA A 200 -16.37 -6.83 -3.92
N ASN A 201 -16.71 -5.73 -4.59
CA ASN A 201 -16.22 -5.43 -5.93
C ASN A 201 -14.69 -5.31 -5.96
N TYR A 202 -14.10 -4.60 -4.98
CA TYR A 202 -12.65 -4.52 -4.87
C TYR A 202 -12.02 -5.89 -4.61
N VAL A 203 -12.57 -6.67 -3.69
CA VAL A 203 -12.09 -8.02 -3.37
C VAL A 203 -12.15 -8.95 -4.58
N ASN A 204 -13.15 -8.79 -5.43
CA ASN A 204 -13.28 -9.57 -6.66
C ASN A 204 -12.26 -9.21 -7.75
N LEU A 205 -11.54 -8.08 -7.63
CA LEU A 205 -10.40 -7.76 -8.51
C LEU A 205 -9.16 -8.61 -8.25
N TYR A 206 -9.04 -9.23 -7.06
CA TYR A 206 -8.06 -10.29 -6.86
C TYR A 206 -8.49 -11.50 -7.69
N GLY A 207 -7.68 -11.88 -8.65
CA GLY A 207 -7.95 -13.02 -9.52
C GLY A 207 -7.74 -14.37 -8.84
N MET A 208 -7.50 -15.35 -9.67
CA MET A 208 -7.16 -16.72 -9.27
C MET A 208 -5.63 -16.90 -9.27
N GLU A 209 -5.13 -17.95 -8.63
CA GLU A 209 -3.70 -18.29 -8.59
C GLU A 209 -3.07 -18.53 -9.97
N ASN A 210 -3.88 -18.89 -10.96
CA ASN A 210 -3.47 -19.07 -12.35
C ASN A 210 -3.39 -17.74 -13.15
N GLY A 211 -3.59 -16.59 -12.50
CA GLY A 211 -3.53 -15.27 -13.12
C GLY A 211 -4.81 -14.84 -13.84
N LEU A 212 -5.84 -15.66 -13.89
CA LEU A 212 -7.10 -15.32 -14.54
C LEU A 212 -8.03 -14.55 -13.62
N PRO A 213 -8.88 -13.67 -14.15
CA PRO A 213 -9.91 -13.01 -13.35
C PRO A 213 -10.97 -14.02 -12.89
N LEU A 214 -11.76 -13.64 -11.88
CA LEU A 214 -12.91 -14.43 -11.46
C LEU A 214 -13.89 -14.55 -12.61
N SER A 215 -14.41 -15.75 -12.80
CA SER A 215 -15.46 -16.02 -13.77
C SER A 215 -16.50 -16.93 -13.15
N GLU A 216 -17.77 -16.67 -13.41
CA GLU A 216 -18.87 -17.56 -13.02
C GLU A 216 -18.81 -18.92 -13.75
N ASP A 217 -18.13 -18.95 -14.88
CA ASP A 217 -17.81 -20.19 -15.58
C ASP A 217 -16.55 -20.80 -14.95
N GLU A 218 -16.77 -21.81 -14.12
CA GLU A 218 -15.71 -22.52 -13.39
C GLU A 218 -14.64 -23.11 -14.34
N THR A 219 -15.00 -23.42 -15.57
CA THR A 219 -14.07 -24.01 -16.54
C THR A 219 -13.06 -23.00 -17.07
N LYS A 220 -13.36 -21.70 -16.99
CA LYS A 220 -12.50 -20.63 -17.50
C LYS A 220 -11.42 -20.24 -16.53
N SER A 221 -11.79 -20.04 -15.26
CA SER A 221 -10.87 -19.49 -14.26
C SER A 221 -10.56 -20.47 -13.12
N GLY A 222 -11.36 -21.52 -12.95
CA GLY A 222 -11.30 -22.40 -11.80
C GLY A 222 -11.98 -21.83 -10.54
N PHE A 223 -12.64 -20.67 -10.66
CA PHE A 223 -13.38 -20.08 -9.55
C PHE A 223 -14.63 -20.92 -9.23
N ARG A 224 -14.82 -21.22 -7.96
CA ARG A 224 -15.97 -22.02 -7.49
C ARG A 224 -16.81 -21.21 -6.50
N LYS A 225 -18.05 -20.92 -6.84
CA LYS A 225 -18.99 -20.15 -5.99
C LYS A 225 -19.17 -20.75 -4.58
N ASN A 226 -19.13 -22.06 -4.48
CA ASN A 226 -19.27 -22.77 -3.19
C ASN A 226 -17.98 -22.74 -2.35
N PHE A 227 -16.85 -22.35 -2.95
CA PHE A 227 -15.56 -22.22 -2.30
C PHE A 227 -14.85 -20.95 -2.78
N PRO A 228 -15.43 -19.77 -2.50
CA PRO A 228 -15.03 -18.51 -3.15
C PRO A 228 -13.62 -18.03 -2.77
N PHE A 229 -13.06 -18.61 -1.72
CA PHE A 229 -11.75 -18.23 -1.19
C PHE A 229 -10.63 -19.20 -1.53
N ARG A 230 -10.93 -20.26 -2.30
CA ARG A 230 -9.90 -21.22 -2.72
C ARG A 230 -9.21 -20.78 -3.98
N ASN A 231 -7.92 -21.10 -4.09
CA ASN A 231 -7.08 -20.93 -5.28
C ASN A 231 -7.11 -19.48 -5.82
N ARG A 232 -7.20 -18.51 -4.90
CA ARG A 232 -7.12 -17.09 -5.21
C ARG A 232 -5.66 -16.65 -5.40
N ASP A 233 -5.48 -15.50 -6.03
CA ASP A 233 -4.18 -14.81 -6.05
C ASP A 233 -3.56 -14.78 -4.65
N ALA A 234 -2.27 -15.06 -4.53
CA ALA A 234 -1.59 -15.11 -3.23
C ALA A 234 -1.77 -13.82 -2.42
N ARG A 235 -1.84 -12.66 -3.09
CA ARG A 235 -2.06 -11.36 -2.45
C ARG A 235 -3.41 -11.26 -1.76
N PHE A 236 -4.43 -11.96 -2.24
CA PHE A 236 -5.73 -12.01 -1.58
C PHE A 236 -5.61 -12.47 -0.13
N TYR A 237 -4.83 -13.52 0.12
CA TYR A 237 -4.67 -14.09 1.46
C TYR A 237 -3.83 -13.21 2.39
N HIS A 238 -3.03 -12.30 1.83
CA HIS A 238 -2.22 -11.36 2.62
C HIS A 238 -2.91 -10.01 2.82
N ASP A 239 -3.83 -9.65 1.94
CA ASP A 239 -4.44 -8.33 1.94
C ASP A 239 -5.83 -8.30 2.57
N ILE A 240 -6.54 -9.43 2.56
CA ILE A 240 -7.97 -9.53 2.90
C ILE A 240 -8.23 -10.56 3.99
N VAL A 241 -9.01 -10.18 4.98
CA VAL A 241 -9.62 -11.10 5.95
C VAL A 241 -11.03 -11.44 5.49
N PHE A 242 -11.33 -12.73 5.41
CA PHE A 242 -12.58 -13.30 4.94
C PHE A 242 -13.15 -14.33 5.94
N ASP A 243 -14.33 -14.84 5.70
CA ASP A 243 -14.95 -15.84 6.56
C ASP A 243 -14.10 -17.12 6.65
N GLY A 244 -13.83 -17.56 7.89
CA GLY A 244 -12.97 -18.71 8.17
C GLY A 244 -11.46 -18.40 8.17
N PHE A 245 -11.05 -17.13 7.98
CA PHE A 245 -9.66 -16.74 8.06
C PHE A 245 -9.10 -16.94 9.47
N HIS A 246 -7.94 -17.59 9.58
CA HIS A 246 -7.24 -17.78 10.85
C HIS A 246 -6.51 -16.48 11.23
N TYR A 247 -7.11 -15.72 12.12
CA TYR A 247 -6.65 -14.36 12.43
C TYR A 247 -5.78 -14.29 13.70
N VAL A 248 -6.08 -15.09 14.73
CA VAL A 248 -5.39 -15.04 16.02
C VAL A 248 -4.45 -16.21 16.20
N ASN A 249 -3.18 -15.91 16.46
CA ASN A 249 -2.14 -16.91 16.74
C ASN A 249 -1.76 -16.98 18.22
N ALA A 250 -2.08 -15.95 18.98
CA ALA A 250 -1.83 -15.92 20.40
C ALA A 250 -2.62 -17.02 21.13
N ALA A 251 -2.20 -17.34 22.35
CA ALA A 251 -3.01 -18.15 23.25
C ALA A 251 -4.35 -17.45 23.49
N ILE A 252 -5.43 -18.19 23.33
CA ILE A 252 -6.77 -17.69 23.67
C ILE A 252 -7.05 -17.91 25.14
N PRO A 253 -7.84 -17.03 25.81
CA PRO A 253 -8.11 -17.13 27.24
C PRO A 253 -8.83 -18.42 27.62
N GLU A 254 -9.63 -18.97 26.70
CA GLU A 254 -10.41 -20.19 26.89
C GLU A 254 -10.00 -21.22 25.83
N ALA A 255 -9.18 -22.20 26.25
CA ALA A 255 -8.61 -23.20 25.33
C ALA A 255 -9.63 -24.05 24.61
N ASP A 256 -10.85 -24.15 25.13
CA ASP A 256 -11.98 -24.86 24.51
C ASP A 256 -12.70 -24.05 23.42
N LYS A 257 -12.33 -22.78 23.26
CA LYS A 257 -12.93 -21.87 22.26
C LYS A 257 -12.00 -21.61 21.08
N GLU A 258 -11.42 -22.67 20.54
CA GLU A 258 -10.49 -22.58 19.39
C GLU A 258 -11.10 -21.81 18.20
N PHE A 259 -12.43 -21.84 18.04
CA PHE A 259 -13.13 -21.09 16.98
C PHE A 259 -12.95 -19.57 17.09
N LEU A 260 -12.57 -19.02 18.24
CA LEU A 260 -12.28 -17.60 18.42
C LEU A 260 -11.04 -17.14 17.63
N ARG A 261 -10.21 -18.06 17.18
CA ARG A 261 -9.07 -17.74 16.32
C ARG A 261 -9.47 -17.38 14.90
N TYR A 262 -10.67 -17.75 14.50
CA TYR A 262 -11.13 -17.64 13.14
C TYR A 262 -12.11 -16.50 12.97
N CYS A 263 -12.04 -15.83 11.84
CA CYS A 263 -13.02 -14.83 11.46
C CYS A 263 -14.36 -15.50 11.16
N THR A 264 -15.43 -15.07 11.84
CA THR A 264 -16.76 -15.68 11.75
C THR A 264 -17.76 -14.69 11.16
N LEU A 265 -17.82 -14.63 9.84
CA LEU A 265 -18.69 -13.73 9.06
C LEU A 265 -19.92 -14.44 8.47
N TYR A 266 -20.08 -15.72 8.69
CA TYR A 266 -21.26 -16.48 8.29
C TYR A 266 -22.50 -16.05 9.06
N THR A 267 -23.68 -16.42 8.59
CA THR A 267 -24.95 -16.12 9.28
C THR A 267 -24.96 -16.73 10.67
N GLY A 268 -25.09 -15.90 11.70
CA GLY A 268 -24.98 -16.31 13.10
C GLY A 268 -23.56 -16.23 13.68
N GLY A 269 -22.55 -15.93 12.87
CA GLY A 269 -21.19 -15.69 13.34
C GLY A 269 -21.08 -14.42 14.18
N ALA A 270 -20.21 -14.46 15.18
CA ALA A 270 -20.06 -13.38 16.15
C ALA A 270 -19.61 -12.05 15.51
N MET A 271 -18.85 -12.12 14.40
CA MET A 271 -18.34 -10.93 13.70
C MET A 271 -19.30 -10.37 12.67
N ARG A 272 -20.45 -11.00 12.44
CA ARG A 272 -21.50 -10.51 11.55
C ARG A 272 -22.65 -9.87 12.29
N ALA A 273 -22.95 -10.34 13.49
CA ALA A 273 -24.15 -9.96 14.24
C ALA A 273 -23.97 -8.74 15.14
N VAL A 274 -22.77 -8.24 15.33
CA VAL A 274 -22.48 -7.13 16.25
C VAL A 274 -22.56 -5.77 15.55
N ALA A 275 -22.83 -4.72 16.30
CA ALA A 275 -23.00 -3.36 15.76
C ALA A 275 -21.78 -2.87 14.96
N ASN A 276 -20.60 -3.36 15.28
CA ASN A 276 -19.33 -2.98 14.63
C ASN A 276 -18.77 -4.09 13.74
N ALA A 277 -19.62 -4.95 13.23
CA ALA A 277 -19.24 -6.04 12.35
C ALA A 277 -18.95 -5.56 10.91
N SER A 278 -18.35 -6.45 10.11
CA SER A 278 -18.20 -6.19 8.69
C SER A 278 -19.56 -6.07 8.01
N ARG A 279 -19.75 -4.98 7.28
CA ARG A 279 -20.95 -4.75 6.44
C ARG A 279 -20.76 -5.26 5.02
N THR A 280 -19.52 -5.54 4.63
CA THR A 280 -19.16 -5.98 3.28
C THR A 280 -18.83 -7.47 3.19
N GLY A 281 -18.69 -8.15 4.34
CA GLY A 281 -18.25 -9.54 4.43
C GLY A 281 -16.73 -9.71 4.44
N TYR A 282 -15.99 -8.63 4.55
CA TYR A 282 -14.52 -8.63 4.53
C TYR A 282 -13.94 -7.63 5.51
N PHE A 283 -12.67 -7.84 5.90
CA PHE A 283 -11.85 -6.84 6.57
C PHE A 283 -10.52 -6.69 5.84
N ILE A 284 -9.78 -5.65 6.18
CA ILE A 284 -8.44 -5.40 5.62
C ILE A 284 -7.40 -6.11 6.49
N GLN A 285 -6.52 -6.87 5.84
CA GLN A 285 -5.32 -7.44 6.45
C GLN A 285 -4.08 -6.61 6.12
N LYS A 286 -3.98 -6.16 4.87
CA LYS A 286 -2.89 -5.30 4.41
C LYS A 286 -2.78 -4.05 5.26
N LEU A 287 -1.56 -3.66 5.61
CA LEU A 287 -1.27 -2.52 6.48
C LEU A 287 -1.73 -2.69 7.94
N VAL A 288 -2.27 -3.85 8.31
CA VAL A 288 -2.60 -4.18 9.69
C VAL A 288 -1.40 -4.90 10.30
N PRO A 289 -0.79 -4.36 11.35
CA PRO A 289 0.38 -4.99 11.95
C PRO A 289 0.01 -6.33 12.59
N HIS A 290 0.71 -7.36 12.15
CA HIS A 290 0.71 -8.65 12.84
C HIS A 290 1.78 -8.67 13.90
N GLN A 291 1.39 -8.89 15.12
CA GLN A 291 2.31 -9.29 16.15
C GLN A 291 2.13 -10.79 16.36
N ALA A 292 3.21 -11.55 16.20
CA ALA A 292 3.20 -13.02 16.25
C ALA A 292 2.45 -13.61 17.46
N ASN A 293 2.29 -12.85 18.52
CA ASN A 293 1.67 -13.28 19.76
C ASN A 293 0.45 -12.45 20.17
N LYS A 294 -0.08 -11.60 19.32
CA LYS A 294 -1.19 -10.72 19.71
C LYS A 294 -2.39 -10.72 18.77
N TYR A 295 -2.28 -11.24 17.56
CA TYR A 295 -3.40 -11.35 16.61
C TYR A 295 -3.30 -12.62 15.80
#